data_25d85b9119593b795b7dd797555bc2fe
#
_entry.id   25d85b9119593b795b7dd797555bc2fe
#
_cell.length_a   1.000
_cell.length_b   1.000
_cell.length_c   1.000
_cell.angle_alpha   90.00
_cell.angle_beta   90.00
_cell.angle_gamma   90.00
#
_symmetry.space_group_name_H-M   'P 1'
#
loop_
_entity.id
_entity.type
_entity.pdbx_description
1 polymer ?
#
loop_
_entity_poly.entity_id
_entity_poly.type
_entity_poly.pdbx_seq_one_letter_code
_entity_poly.pdbx_strand_id
1 'polypeptide(L)'
;FMGYIVQAIVNTFVPLLFITFQSEYGVPLSKITVLITVNFAVQLCVDLLSALFVDKTGYRVSVYFAHAMCAAGLVLLTVLPSAFGNAFIGLLIAVVVYAIGGGLLEVLISPMVEACPTDNKPQVMSILHSFYCWGCAGVILLSTAFFAIFGIEKWKIISVLWAIVPIANLILFTRVPVFTLEEETGGKTSLLSLFKNKLFWIFMVVMVCAGASEQAVS
;
A
#
# COMPACT_ATOMS: atom_id res chain seq x y z
N PHE A 1 -11.69 -4.70 -3.68
CA PHE A 1 -10.66 -5.44 -4.43
C PHE A 1 -9.65 -4.48 -5.10
N MET A 2 -10.09 -3.44 -5.83
CA MET A 2 -9.19 -2.47 -6.48
C MET A 2 -8.22 -1.77 -5.51
N GLY A 3 -8.57 -1.60 -4.24
CA GLY A 3 -7.68 -1.04 -3.23
C GLY A 3 -6.42 -1.88 -3.02
N TYR A 4 -6.52 -3.21 -3.07
CA TYR A 4 -5.36 -4.09 -2.99
C TYR A 4 -4.51 -4.09 -4.27
N ILE A 5 -5.08 -3.77 -5.43
CA ILE A 5 -4.28 -3.49 -6.63
C ILE A 5 -3.48 -2.20 -6.45
N VAL A 6 -4.06 -1.15 -5.84
CA VAL A 6 -3.32 0.08 -5.50
C VAL A 6 -2.19 -0.21 -4.53
N GLN A 7 -2.45 -1.03 -3.51
CA GLN A 7 -1.44 -1.50 -2.56
C GLN A 7 -0.28 -2.24 -3.27
N ALA A 8 -0.62 -3.13 -4.20
CA ALA A 8 0.37 -3.85 -5.00
C ALA A 8 1.23 -2.89 -5.86
N ILE A 9 0.63 -1.86 -6.47
CA ILE A 9 1.37 -0.83 -7.22
C ILE A 9 2.39 -0.14 -6.31
N VAL A 10 1.97 0.31 -5.14
CA VAL A 10 2.80 1.02 -4.16
C VAL A 10 4.00 0.17 -3.71
N ASN A 11 3.78 -1.10 -3.46
CA ASN A 11 4.83 -1.98 -2.93
C ASN A 11 5.76 -2.55 -4.02
N THR A 12 5.28 -2.69 -5.26
CA THR A 12 6.01 -3.44 -6.30
C THR A 12 6.67 -2.54 -7.33
N PHE A 13 6.09 -1.37 -7.65
CA PHE A 13 6.58 -0.55 -8.77
C PHE A 13 7.95 0.07 -8.52
N VAL A 14 8.18 0.65 -7.34
CA VAL A 14 9.45 1.35 -7.03
C VAL A 14 10.66 0.41 -7.04
N PRO A 15 10.60 -0.82 -6.50
CA PRO A 15 11.69 -1.78 -6.63
C PRO A 15 12.15 -2.05 -8.07
N LEU A 16 11.25 -2.03 -9.05
CA LEU A 16 11.59 -2.21 -10.47
C LEU A 16 12.48 -1.09 -11.03
N LEU A 17 12.49 0.07 -10.37
CA LEU A 17 13.22 1.27 -10.82
C LEU A 17 14.59 1.44 -10.14
N PHE A 18 15.04 0.51 -9.32
CA PHE A 18 16.26 0.68 -8.53
C PHE A 18 17.51 0.92 -9.37
N ILE A 19 17.69 0.13 -10.42
CA ILE A 19 18.81 0.28 -11.34
C ILE A 19 18.70 1.62 -12.09
N THR A 20 17.49 2.03 -12.42
CA THR A 20 17.22 3.31 -13.08
C THR A 20 17.58 4.48 -12.18
N PHE A 21 17.21 4.44 -10.90
CA PHE A 21 17.57 5.49 -9.94
C PHE A 21 19.08 5.56 -9.70
N GLN A 22 19.76 4.42 -9.72
CA GLN A 22 21.20 4.37 -9.62
C GLN A 22 21.87 5.00 -10.86
N SER A 23 21.40 4.65 -12.06
CA SER A 23 21.99 5.14 -13.32
C SER A 23 21.63 6.59 -13.64
N GLU A 24 20.38 7.02 -13.41
CA GLU A 24 19.89 8.36 -13.75
C GLU A 24 20.31 9.42 -12.72
N TYR A 25 20.26 9.07 -11.44
CA TYR A 25 20.50 10.03 -10.35
C TYR A 25 21.80 9.78 -9.58
N GLY A 26 22.58 8.76 -9.93
CA GLY A 26 23.81 8.42 -9.22
C GLY A 26 23.60 8.02 -7.76
N VAL A 27 22.39 7.62 -7.37
CA VAL A 27 22.08 7.22 -6.00
C VAL A 27 22.65 5.81 -5.74
N PRO A 28 23.54 5.63 -4.75
CA PRO A 28 24.11 4.32 -4.49
C PRO A 28 23.05 3.30 -4.04
N LEU A 29 23.22 2.05 -4.44
CA LEU A 29 22.26 0.97 -4.17
C LEU A 29 21.94 0.82 -2.67
N SER A 30 22.92 1.05 -1.81
CA SER A 30 22.72 1.05 -0.35
C SER A 30 21.72 2.10 0.14
N LYS A 31 21.62 3.25 -0.53
CA LYS A 31 20.60 4.26 -0.22
C LYS A 31 19.25 3.91 -0.84
N ILE A 32 19.25 3.25 -2.00
CA ILE A 32 18.02 2.82 -2.66
C ILE A 32 17.32 1.76 -1.82
N THR A 33 18.05 0.80 -1.23
CA THR A 33 17.46 -0.21 -0.33
C THR A 33 16.83 0.41 0.93
N VAL A 34 17.32 1.57 1.37
CA VAL A 34 16.68 2.33 2.46
C VAL A 34 15.27 2.76 2.09
N LEU A 35 14.97 3.02 0.81
CA LEU A 35 13.62 3.39 0.38
C LEU A 35 12.61 2.28 0.66
N ILE A 36 12.99 1.00 0.49
CA ILE A 36 12.11 -0.14 0.84
C ILE A 36 11.89 -0.16 2.35
N THR A 37 12.97 -0.06 3.12
CA THR A 37 12.87 -0.07 4.58
C THR A 37 11.98 1.05 5.09
N VAL A 38 12.12 2.25 4.53
CA VAL A 38 11.28 3.40 4.89
C VAL A 38 9.84 3.17 4.46
N ASN A 39 9.58 2.63 3.27
CA ASN A 39 8.23 2.30 2.83
C ASN A 39 7.51 1.42 3.86
N PHE A 40 8.09 0.29 4.22
CA PHE A 40 7.47 -0.62 5.20
C PHE A 40 7.43 -0.07 6.63
N ALA A 41 8.46 0.69 7.04
CA ALA A 41 8.46 1.34 8.35
C ALA A 41 7.35 2.38 8.47
N VAL A 42 7.12 3.18 7.42
CA VAL A 42 6.02 4.16 7.38
C VAL A 42 4.67 3.44 7.38
N GLN A 43 4.51 2.39 6.57
CA GLN A 43 3.27 1.58 6.57
C GLN A 43 2.99 1.05 7.97
N LEU A 44 3.95 0.40 8.63
CA LEU A 44 3.81 -0.09 9.99
C LEU A 44 3.43 1.01 11.00
N CYS A 45 4.04 2.19 10.91
CA CYS A 45 3.68 3.33 11.75
C CYS A 45 2.24 3.78 11.51
N VAL A 46 1.82 3.84 10.24
CA VAL A 46 0.46 4.20 9.86
C VAL A 46 -0.54 3.16 10.35
N ASP A 47 -0.23 1.86 10.24
CA ASP A 47 -1.06 0.77 10.74
C ASP A 47 -1.34 0.91 12.23
N LEU A 48 -0.29 1.15 13.02
CA LEU A 48 -0.40 1.33 14.46
C LEU A 48 -1.18 2.60 14.83
N LEU A 49 -0.98 3.68 14.09
CA LEU A 49 -1.64 4.96 14.35
C LEU A 49 -3.08 4.99 13.84
N SER A 50 -3.41 4.22 12.80
CA SER A 50 -4.74 4.19 12.19
C SER A 50 -5.84 3.87 13.19
N ALA A 51 -5.57 2.96 14.13
CA ALA A 51 -6.49 2.62 15.22
C ALA A 51 -6.90 3.82 16.10
N LEU A 52 -6.11 4.91 16.11
CA LEU A 52 -6.38 6.10 16.90
C LEU A 52 -7.25 7.13 16.18
N PHE A 53 -7.22 7.17 14.85
CA PHE A 53 -7.87 8.23 14.09
C PHE A 53 -8.93 7.74 13.08
N VAL A 54 -8.86 6.51 12.58
CA VAL A 54 -9.83 6.00 11.58
C VAL A 54 -11.24 5.99 12.14
N ASP A 55 -11.41 5.57 13.40
CA ASP A 55 -12.72 5.57 14.06
C ASP A 55 -13.31 6.97 14.21
N LYS A 56 -12.46 7.99 14.32
CA LYS A 56 -12.89 9.39 14.46
C LYS A 56 -13.18 10.06 13.13
N THR A 57 -12.36 9.80 12.11
CA THR A 57 -12.48 10.40 10.78
C THR A 57 -13.47 9.68 9.88
N GLY A 58 -13.73 8.41 10.18
CA GLY A 58 -14.58 7.51 9.41
C GLY A 58 -13.85 6.85 8.24
N TYR A 59 -14.24 5.62 7.92
CA TYR A 59 -13.62 4.79 6.89
C TYR A 59 -13.62 5.45 5.50
N ARG A 60 -14.71 6.12 5.12
CA ARG A 60 -14.83 6.75 3.80
C ARG A 60 -13.80 7.85 3.59
N VAL A 61 -13.64 8.75 4.57
CA VAL A 61 -12.66 9.85 4.49
C VAL A 61 -11.24 9.31 4.47
N SER A 62 -10.96 8.32 5.31
CA SER A 62 -9.65 7.66 5.39
C SER A 62 -9.27 6.96 4.08
N VAL A 63 -10.22 6.30 3.40
CA VAL A 63 -10.00 5.68 2.07
C VAL A 63 -9.72 6.72 1.01
N TYR A 64 -10.43 7.84 1.00
CA TYR A 64 -10.16 8.94 0.06
C TYR A 64 -8.75 9.49 0.25
N PHE A 65 -8.39 9.77 1.49
CA PHE A 65 -7.06 10.25 1.83
C PHE A 65 -5.97 9.26 1.40
N ALA A 66 -6.17 7.97 1.68
CA ALA A 66 -5.24 6.91 1.30
C ALA A 66 -4.99 6.87 -0.22
N HIS A 67 -6.04 6.86 -1.04
CA HIS A 67 -5.89 6.85 -2.49
C HIS A 67 -5.26 8.15 -3.03
N ALA A 68 -5.61 9.31 -2.44
CA ALA A 68 -5.00 10.58 -2.80
C ALA A 68 -3.50 10.59 -2.52
N MET A 69 -3.08 10.06 -1.35
CA MET A 69 -1.66 9.94 -0.99
C MET A 69 -0.90 8.97 -1.90
N CYS A 70 -1.49 7.82 -2.26
CA CYS A 70 -0.89 6.90 -3.23
C CYS A 70 -0.69 7.58 -4.59
N ALA A 71 -1.73 8.25 -5.12
CA ALA A 71 -1.64 8.95 -6.40
C ALA A 71 -0.61 10.08 -6.36
N ALA A 72 -0.67 10.92 -5.32
CA ALA A 72 0.26 12.02 -5.14
C ALA A 72 1.72 11.52 -5.06
N GLY A 73 2.00 10.48 -4.27
CA GLY A 73 3.33 9.92 -4.14
C GLY A 73 3.90 9.38 -5.44
N LEU A 74 3.09 8.68 -6.25
CA LEU A 74 3.50 8.19 -7.57
C LEU A 74 3.81 9.33 -8.55
N VAL A 75 3.05 10.44 -8.51
CA VAL A 75 3.34 11.63 -9.31
C VAL A 75 4.59 12.36 -8.77
N LEU A 76 4.69 12.55 -7.47
CA LEU A 76 5.84 13.18 -6.84
C LEU A 76 7.16 12.44 -7.11
N LEU A 77 7.10 11.11 -7.24
CA LEU A 77 8.24 10.30 -7.62
C LEU A 77 8.87 10.75 -8.95
N THR A 78 8.08 11.28 -9.88
CA THR A 78 8.57 11.75 -11.19
C THR A 78 9.16 13.14 -11.16
N VAL A 79 8.78 13.98 -10.20
CA VAL A 79 9.12 15.41 -10.15
C VAL A 79 10.18 15.71 -9.10
N LEU A 80 10.01 15.20 -7.87
CA LEU A 80 10.84 15.59 -6.72
C LEU A 80 12.34 15.24 -6.88
N PRO A 81 12.73 14.08 -7.43
CA PRO A 81 14.16 13.77 -7.59
C PRO A 81 14.91 14.79 -8.43
N SER A 82 14.25 15.39 -9.41
CA SER A 82 14.83 16.41 -10.29
C SER A 82 14.71 17.83 -9.70
N ALA A 83 13.77 18.06 -8.78
CA ALA A 83 13.53 19.37 -8.18
C ALA A 83 14.46 19.67 -6.99
N PHE A 84 14.92 18.64 -6.29
CA PHE A 84 15.84 18.77 -5.17
C PHE A 84 17.30 18.65 -5.63
N GLY A 85 18.22 19.41 -5.03
CA GLY A 85 19.67 19.29 -5.27
C GLY A 85 20.23 17.90 -4.88
N ASN A 86 19.46 17.13 -4.10
CA ASN A 86 19.75 15.74 -3.73
C ASN A 86 18.56 14.86 -4.13
N ALA A 87 18.71 14.10 -5.22
CA ALA A 87 17.67 13.25 -5.76
C ALA A 87 17.16 12.20 -4.76
N PHE A 88 18.02 11.68 -3.88
CA PHE A 88 17.62 10.73 -2.85
C PHE A 88 16.56 11.31 -1.90
N ILE A 89 16.67 12.58 -1.51
CA ILE A 89 15.68 13.25 -0.66
C ILE A 89 14.34 13.34 -1.39
N GLY A 90 14.36 13.68 -2.68
CA GLY A 90 13.13 13.71 -3.49
C GLY A 90 12.45 12.35 -3.59
N LEU A 91 13.23 11.28 -3.83
CA LEU A 91 12.73 9.91 -3.83
C LEU A 91 12.15 9.53 -2.46
N LEU A 92 12.85 9.85 -1.38
CA LEU A 92 12.45 9.53 -0.02
C LEU A 92 11.10 10.19 0.34
N ILE A 93 10.92 11.48 0.01
CA ILE A 93 9.67 12.19 0.26
C ILE A 93 8.53 11.54 -0.52
N ALA A 94 8.73 11.23 -1.80
CA ALA A 94 7.72 10.58 -2.62
C ALA A 94 7.33 9.20 -2.05
N VAL A 95 8.32 8.41 -1.61
CA VAL A 95 8.12 7.11 -0.96
C VAL A 95 7.30 7.25 0.32
N VAL A 96 7.65 8.20 1.19
CA VAL A 96 6.90 8.44 2.44
C VAL A 96 5.45 8.80 2.13
N VAL A 97 5.21 9.65 1.13
CA VAL A 97 3.85 10.08 0.76
C VAL A 97 3.00 8.88 0.32
N TYR A 98 3.47 8.06 -0.62
CA TYR A 98 2.66 6.91 -1.05
C TYR A 98 2.60 5.79 0.00
N ALA A 99 3.64 5.64 0.84
CA ALA A 99 3.65 4.66 1.92
C ALA A 99 2.58 4.94 2.98
N ILE A 100 2.32 6.22 3.28
CA ILE A 100 1.19 6.61 4.13
C ILE A 100 -0.14 6.13 3.53
N GLY A 101 -0.32 6.34 2.23
CA GLY A 101 -1.51 5.85 1.53
C GLY A 101 -1.60 4.33 1.54
N GLY A 102 -0.50 3.64 1.28
CA GLY A 102 -0.40 2.18 1.26
C GLY A 102 -0.77 1.55 2.60
N GLY A 103 -0.17 2.02 3.70
CA GLY A 103 -0.49 1.53 5.05
C GLY A 103 -1.97 1.74 5.39
N LEU A 104 -2.53 2.90 5.09
CA LEU A 104 -3.97 3.12 5.29
C LEU A 104 -4.84 2.15 4.49
N LEU A 105 -4.50 1.85 3.23
CA LEU A 105 -5.26 0.88 2.43
C LEU A 105 -5.20 -0.52 3.04
N GLU A 106 -4.05 -0.93 3.53
CA GLU A 106 -3.84 -2.23 4.17
C GLU A 106 -4.79 -2.44 5.34
N VAL A 107 -4.88 -1.45 6.23
CA VAL A 107 -5.74 -1.50 7.43
C VAL A 107 -7.23 -1.37 7.09
N LEU A 108 -7.58 -0.57 6.07
CA LEU A 108 -8.98 -0.21 5.82
C LEU A 108 -9.72 -1.23 4.95
N ILE A 109 -9.05 -1.82 3.95
CA ILE A 109 -9.73 -2.60 2.92
C ILE A 109 -10.29 -3.91 3.48
N SER A 110 -9.53 -4.63 4.29
CA SER A 110 -9.97 -5.90 4.87
C SER A 110 -11.20 -5.75 5.76
N PRO A 111 -11.25 -4.85 6.75
CA PRO A 111 -12.47 -4.62 7.54
C PRO A 111 -13.67 -4.15 6.73
N MET A 112 -13.46 -3.33 5.69
CA MET A 112 -14.54 -2.89 4.81
C MET A 112 -15.15 -4.04 4.01
N VAL A 113 -14.32 -4.99 3.56
CA VAL A 113 -14.79 -6.19 2.85
C VAL A 113 -15.46 -7.15 3.82
N GLU A 114 -14.94 -7.31 5.01
CA GLU A 114 -15.54 -8.10 6.09
C GLU A 114 -16.94 -7.59 6.47
N ALA A 115 -17.13 -6.26 6.47
CA ALA A 115 -18.41 -5.61 6.77
C ALA A 115 -19.44 -5.76 5.64
N CYS A 116 -19.04 -6.13 4.43
CA CYS A 116 -19.98 -6.31 3.33
C CYS A 116 -20.95 -7.46 3.61
N PRO A 117 -22.26 -7.30 3.31
CA PRO A 117 -23.24 -8.36 3.45
C PRO A 117 -22.95 -9.48 2.44
N THR A 118 -22.44 -10.61 2.91
CA THR A 118 -22.15 -11.80 2.12
C THR A 118 -22.27 -13.05 2.97
N ASP A 119 -22.78 -14.12 2.37
CA ASP A 119 -22.97 -15.41 3.06
C ASP A 119 -21.66 -16.19 3.19
N ASN A 120 -20.62 -15.83 2.43
CA ASN A 120 -19.35 -16.55 2.42
C ASN A 120 -18.15 -15.60 2.58
N LYS A 121 -18.03 -15.00 3.77
CA LYS A 121 -16.94 -14.08 4.13
C LYS A 121 -15.53 -14.66 3.92
N PRO A 122 -15.21 -15.93 4.33
CA PRO A 122 -13.87 -16.48 4.13
C PRO A 122 -13.46 -16.54 2.65
N GLN A 123 -14.40 -16.90 1.76
CA GLN A 123 -14.13 -16.96 0.32
C GLN A 123 -13.85 -15.56 -0.24
N VAL A 124 -14.64 -14.56 0.13
CA VAL A 124 -14.48 -13.18 -0.33
C VAL A 124 -13.15 -12.60 0.16
N MET A 125 -12.76 -12.89 1.39
CA MET A 125 -11.45 -12.49 1.93
C MET A 125 -10.28 -13.18 1.20
N SER A 126 -10.40 -14.46 0.90
CA SER A 126 -9.39 -15.19 0.11
C SER A 126 -9.23 -14.59 -1.29
N ILE A 127 -10.35 -14.26 -1.95
CA ILE A 127 -10.32 -13.56 -3.25
C ILE A 127 -9.66 -12.19 -3.11
N LEU A 128 -9.98 -11.42 -2.07
CA LEU A 128 -9.38 -10.11 -1.82
C LEU A 128 -7.85 -10.18 -1.77
N HIS A 129 -7.28 -11.11 -0.99
CA HIS A 129 -5.84 -11.31 -0.91
C HIS A 129 -5.24 -11.80 -2.25
N SER A 130 -5.97 -12.62 -2.99
CA SER A 130 -5.56 -13.04 -4.34
C SER A 130 -5.44 -11.84 -5.29
N PHE A 131 -6.29 -10.82 -5.16
CA PHE A 131 -6.19 -9.58 -5.96
C PHE A 131 -4.90 -8.81 -5.67
N TYR A 132 -4.36 -8.86 -4.45
CA TYR A 132 -3.04 -8.30 -4.16
C TYR A 132 -1.94 -9.01 -4.96
N CYS A 133 -1.89 -10.35 -4.89
CA CYS A 133 -0.90 -11.15 -5.62
C CYS A 133 -1.00 -10.94 -7.14
N TRP A 134 -2.21 -10.93 -7.68
CA TRP A 134 -2.45 -10.65 -9.10
C TRP A 134 -2.09 -9.23 -9.47
N GLY A 135 -2.32 -8.28 -8.54
CA GLY A 135 -1.88 -6.90 -8.67
C GLY A 135 -0.36 -6.81 -8.80
N CYS A 136 0.39 -7.46 -7.91
CA CYS A 136 1.85 -7.51 -7.96
C CYS A 136 2.36 -8.09 -9.29
N ALA A 137 1.84 -9.26 -9.68
CA ALA A 137 2.18 -9.87 -10.97
C ALA A 137 1.84 -8.96 -12.15
N GLY A 138 0.67 -8.33 -12.13
CA GLY A 138 0.23 -7.40 -13.16
C GLY A 138 1.12 -6.16 -13.26
N VAL A 139 1.51 -5.56 -12.13
CA VAL A 139 2.43 -4.41 -12.09
C VAL A 139 3.78 -4.78 -12.69
N ILE A 140 4.34 -5.92 -12.31
CA ILE A 140 5.63 -6.38 -12.84
C ILE A 140 5.53 -6.62 -14.34
N LEU A 141 4.55 -7.40 -14.78
CA LEU A 141 4.40 -7.77 -16.19
C LEU A 141 4.14 -6.56 -17.09
N LEU A 142 3.19 -5.71 -16.71
CA LEU A 142 2.83 -4.52 -17.51
C LEU A 142 3.94 -3.48 -17.50
N SER A 143 4.63 -3.27 -16.38
CA SER A 143 5.77 -2.35 -16.32
C SER A 143 6.94 -2.89 -17.14
N THR A 144 7.25 -4.17 -17.05
CA THR A 144 8.32 -4.80 -17.84
C THR A 144 8.01 -4.77 -19.33
N ALA A 145 6.77 -5.09 -19.72
CA ALA A 145 6.33 -4.98 -21.11
C ALA A 145 6.42 -3.53 -21.63
N PHE A 146 6.01 -2.56 -20.81
CA PHE A 146 6.15 -1.15 -21.18
C PHE A 146 7.61 -0.76 -21.40
N PHE A 147 8.51 -1.18 -20.50
CA PHE A 147 9.95 -0.88 -20.64
C PHE A 147 10.57 -1.58 -21.84
N ALA A 148 10.13 -2.79 -22.17
CA ALA A 148 10.61 -3.51 -23.35
C ALA A 148 10.21 -2.81 -24.66
N ILE A 149 9.03 -2.16 -24.70
CA ILE A 149 8.51 -1.49 -25.90
C ILE A 149 9.02 -0.06 -26.02
N PHE A 150 8.98 0.71 -24.93
CA PHE A 150 9.21 2.16 -24.92
C PHE A 150 10.56 2.58 -24.33
N GLY A 151 11.31 1.66 -23.74
CA GLY A 151 12.56 1.94 -23.05
C GLY A 151 12.34 2.31 -21.57
N ILE A 152 13.36 2.01 -20.77
CA ILE A 152 13.35 2.26 -19.31
C ILE A 152 13.37 3.78 -19.00
N GLU A 153 13.91 4.60 -19.92
CA GLU A 153 13.96 6.06 -19.75
C GLU A 153 12.55 6.69 -19.64
N LYS A 154 11.51 5.97 -20.08
CA LYS A 154 10.10 6.40 -20.00
C LYS A 154 9.42 6.05 -18.67
N TRP A 155 10.19 5.64 -17.67
CA TRP A 155 9.66 5.22 -16.36
C TRP A 155 8.74 6.29 -15.69
N LYS A 156 8.99 7.57 -15.93
CA LYS A 156 8.15 8.66 -15.42
C LYS A 156 6.73 8.61 -15.99
N ILE A 157 6.61 8.20 -17.26
CA ILE A 157 5.30 8.07 -17.92
C ILE A 157 4.49 6.95 -17.27
N ILE A 158 5.10 5.77 -17.10
CA ILE A 158 4.39 4.65 -16.49
C ILE A 158 4.08 4.88 -15.00
N SER A 159 4.91 5.65 -14.28
CA SER A 159 4.60 6.07 -12.92
C SER A 159 3.32 6.90 -12.86
N VAL A 160 3.13 7.85 -13.78
CA VAL A 160 1.90 8.64 -13.89
C VAL A 160 0.72 7.77 -14.34
N LEU A 161 0.93 6.80 -15.24
CA LEU A 161 -0.12 5.85 -15.64
C LEU A 161 -0.58 5.01 -14.44
N TRP A 162 0.35 4.53 -13.61
CA TRP A 162 -0.01 3.85 -12.36
C TRP A 162 -0.77 4.75 -11.38
N ALA A 163 -0.48 6.05 -11.35
CA ALA A 163 -1.23 7.01 -10.51
C ALA A 163 -2.70 7.17 -10.93
N ILE A 164 -3.06 6.82 -12.18
CA ILE A 164 -4.45 6.85 -12.63
C ILE A 164 -5.29 5.81 -11.88
N VAL A 165 -4.73 4.69 -11.49
CA VAL A 165 -5.46 3.61 -10.79
C VAL A 165 -6.01 4.07 -9.43
N PRO A 166 -5.20 4.62 -8.50
CA PRO A 166 -5.74 5.17 -7.26
C PRO A 166 -6.69 6.36 -7.48
N ILE A 167 -6.47 7.21 -8.51
CA ILE A 167 -7.39 8.29 -8.84
C ILE A 167 -8.76 7.74 -9.30
N ALA A 168 -8.76 6.77 -10.20
CA ALA A 168 -9.99 6.13 -10.66
C ALA A 168 -10.73 5.46 -9.50
N ASN A 169 -9.98 4.79 -8.61
CA ASN A 169 -10.57 4.14 -7.46
C ASN A 169 -11.12 5.15 -6.43
N LEU A 170 -10.44 6.28 -6.23
CA LEU A 170 -10.97 7.39 -5.42
C LEU A 170 -12.32 7.88 -5.96
N ILE A 171 -12.45 8.03 -7.29
CA ILE A 171 -13.71 8.43 -7.93
C ILE A 171 -14.77 7.34 -7.73
N LEU A 172 -14.43 6.06 -7.87
CA LEU A 172 -15.36 4.95 -7.64
C LEU A 172 -15.90 4.95 -6.21
N PHE A 173 -15.06 5.21 -5.20
CA PHE A 173 -15.48 5.27 -3.81
C PHE A 173 -16.46 6.42 -3.51
N THR A 174 -16.57 7.43 -4.36
CA THR A 174 -17.62 8.46 -4.20
C THR A 174 -19.02 7.91 -4.46
N ARG A 175 -19.13 6.82 -5.21
CA ARG A 175 -20.41 6.24 -5.66
C ARG A 175 -20.76 4.90 -5.00
N VAL A 176 -19.77 4.24 -4.38
CA VAL A 176 -19.95 2.93 -3.75
C VAL A 176 -20.28 3.11 -2.26
N PRO A 177 -21.25 2.36 -1.71
CA PRO A 177 -21.47 2.35 -0.27
C PRO A 177 -20.24 1.79 0.44
N VAL A 178 -19.86 2.41 1.55
CA VAL A 178 -18.80 1.93 2.43
C VAL A 178 -19.48 1.34 3.65
N PHE A 179 -19.33 0.02 3.82
CA PHE A 179 -19.80 -0.68 5.00
C PHE A 179 -18.72 -0.63 6.08
N THR A 180 -19.14 -0.48 7.31
CA THR A 180 -18.27 -0.54 8.48
C THR A 180 -18.77 -1.66 9.37
N LEU A 181 -17.86 -2.33 10.07
CA LEU A 181 -18.24 -3.27 11.11
C LEU A 181 -19.01 -2.47 12.16
N GLU A 182 -20.27 -2.84 12.43
CA GLU A 182 -20.99 -2.32 13.58
C GLU A 182 -20.21 -2.74 14.82
N GLU A 183 -19.92 -1.79 15.70
CA GLU A 183 -19.43 -2.15 17.04
C GLU A 183 -20.55 -3.02 17.67
N GLU A 184 -20.33 -4.33 17.69
CA GLU A 184 -21.11 -5.19 18.57
C GLU A 184 -21.00 -4.55 19.96
N THR A 185 -22.15 -4.24 20.55
CA THR A 185 -22.31 -3.54 21.83
C THR A 185 -21.75 -4.33 23.03
N GLY A 186 -20.60 -4.91 22.88
CA GLY A 186 -19.81 -5.66 23.84
C GLY A 186 -18.48 -4.98 24.08
N GLY A 187 -18.46 -4.07 25.02
CA GLY A 187 -17.34 -3.49 25.72
C GLY A 187 -16.04 -3.27 24.92
N LYS A 188 -15.53 -2.05 24.89
CA LYS A 188 -14.20 -1.73 24.34
C LYS A 188 -13.17 -2.71 24.86
N THR A 189 -12.75 -3.64 24.02
CA THR A 189 -11.70 -4.59 24.34
C THR A 189 -10.42 -3.80 24.57
N SER A 190 -9.94 -3.74 25.80
CA SER A 190 -8.70 -3.04 26.11
C SER A 190 -7.53 -3.70 25.37
N LEU A 191 -6.70 -2.93 24.71
CA LEU A 191 -5.46 -3.40 24.06
C LEU A 191 -4.63 -4.28 25.03
N LEU A 192 -4.59 -3.90 26.31
CA LEU A 192 -3.91 -4.71 27.32
C LEU A 192 -4.51 -6.12 27.52
N SER A 193 -5.81 -6.30 27.28
CA SER A 193 -6.46 -7.62 27.38
C SER A 193 -6.06 -8.53 26.22
N LEU A 194 -5.80 -7.98 25.04
CA LEU A 194 -5.30 -8.74 23.88
C LEU A 194 -3.92 -9.32 24.16
N PHE A 195 -3.01 -8.55 24.74
CA PHE A 195 -1.66 -9.02 25.08
C PHE A 195 -1.64 -10.15 26.14
N LYS A 196 -2.71 -10.28 26.94
CA LYS A 196 -2.87 -11.38 27.91
C LYS A 196 -3.40 -12.66 27.27
N ASN A 197 -3.93 -12.59 26.06
CA ASN A 197 -4.51 -13.74 25.39
C ASN A 197 -3.44 -14.56 24.65
N LYS A 198 -3.29 -15.84 25.00
CA LYS A 198 -2.34 -16.75 24.33
C LYS A 198 -2.63 -16.91 22.83
N LEU A 199 -3.91 -16.90 22.42
CA LEU A 199 -4.30 -16.98 21.02
C LEU A 199 -3.77 -15.79 20.22
N PHE A 200 -3.76 -14.58 20.79
CA PHE A 200 -3.20 -13.40 20.15
C PHE A 200 -1.73 -13.62 19.76
N TRP A 201 -0.92 -14.16 20.66
CA TRP A 201 0.49 -14.41 20.37
C TRP A 201 0.70 -15.52 19.33
N ILE A 202 -0.14 -16.56 19.35
CA ILE A 202 -0.08 -17.62 18.34
C ILE A 202 -0.38 -17.01 16.96
N PHE A 203 -1.43 -16.21 16.83
CA PHE A 203 -1.74 -15.53 15.56
C PHE A 203 -0.64 -14.56 15.14
N MET A 204 -0.05 -13.81 16.06
CA MET A 204 1.10 -12.93 15.77
C MET A 204 2.28 -13.70 15.18
N VAL A 205 2.64 -14.84 15.76
CA VAL A 205 3.73 -15.71 15.25
C VAL A 205 3.37 -16.24 13.85
N VAL A 206 2.14 -16.72 13.65
CA VAL A 206 1.68 -17.22 12.36
C VAL A 206 1.75 -16.12 11.29
N MET A 207 1.30 -14.89 11.60
CA MET A 207 1.36 -13.75 10.68
C MET A 207 2.80 -13.35 10.33
N VAL A 208 3.70 -13.33 11.33
CA VAL A 208 5.13 -13.06 11.09
C VAL A 208 5.74 -14.13 10.19
N CYS A 209 5.46 -15.42 10.44
CA CYS A 209 5.95 -16.50 9.60
C CYS A 209 5.40 -16.43 8.17
N ALA A 210 4.11 -16.10 8.01
CA ALA A 210 3.49 -15.94 6.70
C ALA A 210 4.13 -14.78 5.91
N GLY A 211 4.28 -13.60 6.53
CA GLY A 211 4.92 -12.45 5.91
C GLY A 211 6.39 -12.68 5.58
N ALA A 212 7.14 -13.35 6.47
CA ALA A 212 8.53 -13.72 6.20
C ALA A 212 8.65 -14.69 5.02
N SER A 213 7.72 -15.65 4.90
CA SER A 213 7.71 -16.59 3.78
C SER A 213 7.39 -15.89 2.45
N GLU A 214 6.46 -14.94 2.46
CA GLU A 214 6.12 -14.13 1.28
C GLU A 214 7.31 -13.30 0.80
N GLN A 215 7.99 -12.62 1.72
CA GLN A 215 9.16 -11.80 1.41
C GLN A 215 10.39 -12.63 1.00
N ALA A 216 10.50 -13.88 1.43
CA ALA A 216 11.62 -14.75 1.05
C ALA A 216 11.48 -15.32 -0.36
N VAL A 217 10.25 -15.34 -0.93
CA VAL A 217 9.95 -15.90 -2.26
C VAL A 217 9.79 -14.81 -3.32
N SER A 218 9.52 -13.57 -2.91
CA SER A 218 9.40 -12.41 -3.80
C SER A 218 10.77 -11.80 -4.13
#